data_6ef1354f632bfcb4f08c245372e3351a
#
_entry.id   6ef1354f632bfcb4f08c245372e3351a
#
_cell.length_a   1.000
_cell.length_b   1.000
_cell.length_c   1.000
_cell.angle_alpha   90.00
_cell.angle_beta   90.00
_cell.angle_gamma   90.00
#
_symmetry.space_group_name_H-M   'P 1'
#
loop_
_entity.id
_entity.type
_entity.pdbx_description
1 polymer ?
#
loop_
_entity_poly.entity_id
_entity_poly.type
_entity_poly.pdbx_seq_one_letter_code
_entity_poly.pdbx_strand_id
1 'polypeptide(L)'
;MGKQKKQLRIGLAGLGNVGAGVYKNLDKNQFLLNERTGTELIVKKIAVRNPDRKRDVEVPSEILTTSWQDLVNDPEIDIIVELIGGVDEAFNLIAAALEANKVVVTGNKAVLAERGKELIEISEKQNTPLYCEAAVAGGIPIIKAVKEALIGNRITAIFGIINGTSNYILTRMTNAGITFKDALAEASEKGFAEADPSLDINGWDAGHKAIILGWLSYGHWLRPEEVSVEGIETISLDDVSFANDLGYEIKLLG
;
A
#
# COMPACT_ATOMS: atom_id res chain seq x y z
N MET A 1 -24.40 -1.00 34.51
CA MET A 1 -23.55 0.14 34.09
C MET A 1 -23.04 -0.20 32.71
N GLY A 2 -23.59 0.41 31.65
CA GLY A 2 -23.09 0.22 30.27
C GLY A 2 -21.68 0.80 30.20
N LYS A 3 -20.72 -0.01 29.79
CA LYS A 3 -19.37 0.48 29.46
C LYS A 3 -19.56 1.54 28.37
N GLN A 4 -19.09 2.76 28.61
CA GLN A 4 -19.03 3.81 27.61
C GLN A 4 -18.22 3.26 26.43
N LYS A 5 -18.82 3.13 25.25
CA LYS A 5 -18.16 2.60 24.07
C LYS A 5 -17.02 3.55 23.72
N LYS A 6 -15.81 3.03 23.55
CA LYS A 6 -14.66 3.81 23.09
C LYS A 6 -14.93 4.21 21.65
N GLN A 7 -14.81 5.49 21.33
CA GLN A 7 -14.86 5.99 19.95
C GLN A 7 -13.46 6.36 19.49
N LEU A 8 -13.14 6.04 18.25
CA LEU A 8 -11.94 6.52 17.57
C LEU A 8 -12.37 7.22 16.27
N ARG A 9 -11.89 8.44 16.11
CA ARG A 9 -12.21 9.30 14.97
C ARG A 9 -11.08 9.28 13.95
N ILE A 10 -11.46 9.07 12.71
CA ILE A 10 -10.54 8.87 11.58
C ILE A 10 -10.57 10.11 10.69
N GLY A 11 -9.39 10.62 10.37
CA GLY A 11 -9.15 11.52 9.24
C GLY A 11 -8.65 10.69 8.06
N LEU A 12 -9.39 10.67 6.94
CA LEU A 12 -9.02 9.94 5.74
C LEU A 12 -8.42 10.91 4.71
N ALA A 13 -7.18 10.72 4.36
CA ALA A 13 -6.50 11.47 3.31
C ALA A 13 -6.48 10.65 2.01
N GLY A 14 -7.24 11.11 1.02
CA GLY A 14 -7.43 10.43 -0.26
C GLY A 14 -8.72 9.61 -0.32
N LEU A 15 -9.52 9.86 -1.38
CA LEU A 15 -10.78 9.16 -1.67
C LEU A 15 -10.79 8.68 -3.13
N GLY A 16 -9.67 8.07 -3.55
CA GLY A 16 -9.55 7.29 -4.77
C GLY A 16 -10.15 5.89 -4.58
N ASN A 17 -9.81 4.94 -5.45
CA ASN A 17 -10.35 3.57 -5.39
C ASN A 17 -10.15 2.93 -4.01
N VAL A 18 -8.93 3.01 -3.47
CA VAL A 18 -8.60 2.42 -2.16
C VAL A 18 -9.31 3.18 -1.03
N GLY A 19 -9.25 4.51 -1.00
CA GLY A 19 -9.89 5.32 0.03
C GLY A 19 -11.42 5.18 0.04
N ALA A 20 -12.05 5.11 -1.13
CA ALA A 20 -13.47 4.82 -1.24
C ALA A 20 -13.81 3.41 -0.72
N GLY A 21 -12.95 2.43 -1.01
CA GLY A 21 -13.06 1.07 -0.46
C GLY A 21 -12.97 1.04 1.06
N VAL A 22 -12.04 1.79 1.64
CA VAL A 22 -11.90 1.91 3.11
C VAL A 22 -13.16 2.55 3.70
N TYR A 23 -13.62 3.66 3.15
CA TYR A 23 -14.82 4.34 3.63
C TYR A 23 -16.06 3.43 3.59
N LYS A 24 -16.31 2.78 2.43
CA LYS A 24 -17.41 1.79 2.29
C LYS A 24 -17.31 0.64 3.28
N ASN A 25 -16.09 0.14 3.52
CA ASN A 25 -15.88 -1.00 4.42
C ASN A 25 -16.17 -0.60 5.88
N LEU A 26 -15.68 0.56 6.32
CA LEU A 26 -15.95 1.07 7.66
C LEU A 26 -17.43 1.30 7.89
N ASP A 27 -18.14 1.91 6.94
CA ASP A 27 -19.57 2.17 7.02
C ASP A 27 -20.37 0.85 7.04
N LYS A 28 -20.17 -0.02 6.06
CA LYS A 28 -20.89 -1.29 5.92
C LYS A 28 -20.69 -2.24 7.08
N ASN A 29 -19.47 -2.29 7.62
CA ASN A 29 -19.10 -3.26 8.67
C ASN A 29 -19.03 -2.63 10.06
N GLN A 30 -19.57 -1.44 10.26
CA GLN A 30 -19.50 -0.71 11.54
C GLN A 30 -19.97 -1.57 12.74
N PHE A 31 -21.10 -2.25 12.58
CA PHE A 31 -21.62 -3.14 13.62
C PHE A 31 -20.63 -4.28 13.95
N LEU A 32 -20.14 -4.97 12.93
CA LEU A 32 -19.19 -6.09 13.08
C LEU A 32 -17.86 -5.63 13.72
N LEU A 33 -17.34 -4.48 13.28
CA LEU A 33 -16.12 -3.91 13.84
C LEU A 33 -16.28 -3.55 15.31
N ASN A 34 -17.41 -2.93 15.65
CA ASN A 34 -17.73 -2.58 17.01
C ASN A 34 -17.85 -3.81 17.92
N GLU A 35 -18.57 -4.86 17.48
CA GLU A 35 -18.67 -6.12 18.23
C GLU A 35 -17.30 -6.78 18.48
N ARG A 36 -16.43 -6.78 17.47
CA ARG A 36 -15.11 -7.43 17.57
C ARG A 36 -14.07 -6.64 18.35
N THR A 37 -14.13 -5.32 18.28
CA THR A 37 -13.08 -4.46 18.88
C THR A 37 -13.55 -3.75 20.16
N GLY A 38 -14.85 -3.72 20.42
CA GLY A 38 -15.45 -2.91 21.50
C GLY A 38 -15.30 -1.40 21.26
N THR A 39 -14.98 -1.00 20.00
CA THR A 39 -14.65 0.38 19.64
C THR A 39 -15.44 0.78 18.39
N GLU A 40 -16.04 1.96 18.44
CA GLU A 40 -16.72 2.56 17.31
C GLU A 40 -15.71 3.37 16.49
N LEU A 41 -15.62 3.07 15.18
CA LEU A 41 -14.74 3.78 14.23
C LEU A 41 -15.57 4.76 13.42
N ILE A 42 -15.24 6.05 13.48
CA ILE A 42 -16.00 7.13 12.83
C ILE A 42 -15.08 7.89 11.87
N VAL A 43 -15.41 7.90 10.59
CA VAL A 43 -14.73 8.80 9.64
C VAL A 43 -15.27 10.22 9.86
N LYS A 44 -14.47 11.05 10.50
CA LYS A 44 -14.84 12.42 10.87
C LYS A 44 -14.63 13.42 9.73
N LYS A 45 -13.54 13.27 8.99
CA LYS A 45 -13.17 14.20 7.94
C LYS A 45 -12.36 13.51 6.84
N ILE A 46 -12.52 13.95 5.60
CA ILE A 46 -11.86 13.37 4.44
C ILE A 46 -11.20 14.48 3.63
N ALA A 47 -9.90 14.40 3.42
CA ALA A 47 -9.16 15.32 2.57
C ALA A 47 -9.08 14.79 1.13
N VAL A 48 -9.47 15.61 0.15
CA VAL A 48 -9.47 15.31 -1.27
C VAL A 48 -9.01 16.52 -2.09
N ARG A 49 -8.28 16.30 -3.19
CA ARG A 49 -7.86 17.40 -4.09
C ARG A 49 -9.04 18.11 -4.77
N ASN A 50 -10.06 17.35 -5.16
CA ASN A 50 -11.23 17.86 -5.86
C ASN A 50 -12.49 17.27 -5.21
N PRO A 51 -13.24 18.06 -4.39
CA PRO A 51 -14.48 17.62 -3.76
C PRO A 51 -15.59 17.27 -4.75
N ASP A 52 -15.64 17.96 -5.89
CA ASP A 52 -16.71 17.81 -6.89
C ASP A 52 -16.51 16.61 -7.83
N ARG A 53 -15.35 15.92 -7.72
CA ARG A 53 -15.09 14.71 -8.52
C ARG A 53 -16.12 13.64 -8.18
N LYS A 54 -16.81 13.12 -9.20
CA LYS A 54 -17.72 11.97 -9.05
C LYS A 54 -16.94 10.75 -8.58
N ARG A 55 -17.47 10.07 -7.56
CA ARG A 55 -16.87 8.87 -6.94
C ARG A 55 -17.91 7.76 -6.84
N ASP A 56 -17.44 6.52 -6.70
CA ASP A 56 -18.31 5.36 -6.52
C ASP A 56 -18.81 5.20 -5.07
N VAL A 57 -18.73 6.27 -4.29
CA VAL A 57 -19.20 6.32 -2.91
C VAL A 57 -19.82 7.67 -2.64
N GLU A 58 -20.97 7.66 -1.97
CA GLU A 58 -21.61 8.87 -1.48
C GLU A 58 -21.00 9.24 -0.13
N VAL A 59 -20.56 10.49 -0.03
CA VAL A 59 -19.94 11.04 1.18
C VAL A 59 -20.60 12.38 1.47
N PRO A 60 -21.03 12.64 2.71
CA PRO A 60 -21.55 13.93 3.11
C PRO A 60 -20.55 15.05 2.83
N SER A 61 -21.00 16.13 2.19
CA SER A 61 -20.11 17.23 1.79
C SER A 61 -19.48 17.95 2.98
N GLU A 62 -20.14 17.94 4.13
CA GLU A 62 -19.69 18.59 5.37
C GLU A 62 -18.45 17.95 5.98
N ILE A 63 -18.14 16.70 5.64
CA ILE A 63 -16.90 16.04 6.10
C ILE A 63 -15.77 16.11 5.08
N LEU A 64 -15.99 16.71 3.90
CA LEU A 64 -14.95 16.91 2.89
C LEU A 64 -14.14 18.16 3.16
N THR A 65 -12.83 18.08 2.92
CA THR A 65 -11.91 19.21 2.91
C THR A 65 -10.91 19.07 1.76
N THR A 66 -10.31 20.19 1.33
CA THR A 66 -9.24 20.19 0.33
C THR A 66 -7.85 20.22 0.93
N SER A 67 -7.74 20.35 2.26
CA SER A 67 -6.49 20.44 3.00
C SER A 67 -6.32 19.24 3.94
N TRP A 68 -5.24 18.48 3.79
CA TRP A 68 -4.91 17.43 4.74
C TRP A 68 -4.51 18.00 6.12
N GLN A 69 -4.05 19.25 6.17
CA GLN A 69 -3.74 19.95 7.42
C GLN A 69 -4.96 20.02 8.35
N ASP A 70 -6.16 20.11 7.78
CA ASP A 70 -7.40 20.09 8.57
C ASP A 70 -7.63 18.77 9.30
N LEU A 71 -7.05 17.66 8.82
CA LEU A 71 -7.08 16.37 9.50
C LEU A 71 -6.10 16.35 10.66
N VAL A 72 -4.89 16.84 10.44
CA VAL A 72 -3.81 16.84 11.44
C VAL A 72 -4.12 17.80 12.58
N ASN A 73 -4.64 18.99 12.26
CA ASN A 73 -4.93 20.04 13.24
C ASN A 73 -6.24 19.82 14.01
N ASP A 74 -7.10 18.90 13.60
CA ASP A 74 -8.35 18.62 14.31
C ASP A 74 -8.05 17.77 15.57
N PRO A 75 -8.24 18.33 16.79
CA PRO A 75 -7.88 17.63 18.04
C PRO A 75 -8.76 16.42 18.33
N GLU A 76 -9.89 16.28 17.66
CA GLU A 76 -10.78 15.14 17.84
C GLU A 76 -10.47 13.97 16.89
N ILE A 77 -9.53 14.10 15.95
CA ILE A 77 -9.08 13.00 15.10
C ILE A 77 -7.97 12.24 15.82
N ASP A 78 -8.16 10.94 16.00
CA ASP A 78 -7.24 10.03 16.67
C ASP A 78 -6.30 9.32 15.68
N ILE A 79 -6.83 9.01 14.48
CA ILE A 79 -6.17 8.18 13.47
C ILE A 79 -6.18 8.90 12.13
N ILE A 80 -5.03 8.95 11.47
CA ILE A 80 -4.91 9.39 10.07
C ILE A 80 -4.75 8.15 9.19
N VAL A 81 -5.61 8.00 8.19
CA VAL A 81 -5.47 7.00 7.12
C VAL A 81 -4.97 7.71 5.87
N GLU A 82 -3.72 7.47 5.48
CA GLU A 82 -3.08 8.10 4.32
C GLU A 82 -3.16 7.19 3.09
N LEU A 83 -3.83 7.69 2.04
CA LEU A 83 -4.06 7.03 0.76
C LEU A 83 -4.00 8.03 -0.41
N ILE A 84 -3.18 9.07 -0.29
CA ILE A 84 -3.06 10.11 -1.32
C ILE A 84 -2.08 9.72 -2.43
N GLY A 85 -1.14 8.81 -2.13
CA GLY A 85 -0.08 8.41 -3.04
C GLY A 85 1.01 9.48 -3.24
N GLY A 86 2.04 9.14 -4.01
CA GLY A 86 3.24 9.98 -4.16
C GLY A 86 4.13 9.91 -2.93
N VAL A 87 5.20 10.71 -2.89
CA VAL A 87 6.22 10.65 -1.83
C VAL A 87 6.18 11.89 -0.96
N ASP A 88 6.43 13.07 -1.52
CA ASP A 88 6.67 14.28 -0.73
C ASP A 88 5.47 14.73 0.10
N GLU A 89 4.29 14.81 -0.51
CA GLU A 89 3.08 15.26 0.19
C GLU A 89 2.60 14.21 1.20
N ALA A 90 2.70 12.94 0.85
CA ALA A 90 2.39 11.83 1.76
C ALA A 90 3.35 11.81 2.97
N PHE A 91 4.65 12.02 2.73
CA PHE A 91 5.63 12.15 3.80
C PHE A 91 5.30 13.29 4.75
N ASN A 92 5.02 14.49 4.22
CA ASN A 92 4.69 15.66 5.03
C ASN A 92 3.44 15.43 5.89
N LEU A 93 2.41 14.82 5.32
CA LEU A 93 1.19 14.46 6.05
C LEU A 93 1.48 13.45 7.17
N ILE A 94 2.19 12.35 6.85
CA ILE A 94 2.48 11.28 7.82
C ILE A 94 3.35 11.84 8.96
N ALA A 95 4.43 12.57 8.63
CA ALA A 95 5.32 13.17 9.62
C ALA A 95 4.56 14.12 10.55
N ALA A 96 3.78 15.05 10.00
CA ALA A 96 2.99 15.98 10.79
C ALA A 96 1.93 15.27 11.67
N ALA A 97 1.32 14.19 11.18
CA ALA A 97 0.36 13.42 11.96
C ALA A 97 1.04 12.69 13.14
N LEU A 98 2.21 12.08 12.92
CA LEU A 98 2.99 11.44 13.98
C LEU A 98 3.45 12.46 15.02
N GLU A 99 3.94 13.63 14.59
CA GLU A 99 4.34 14.73 15.47
C GLU A 99 3.17 15.30 16.29
N ALA A 100 1.95 15.24 15.73
CA ALA A 100 0.71 15.59 16.44
C ALA A 100 0.17 14.44 17.32
N ASN A 101 0.93 13.37 17.54
CA ASN A 101 0.55 12.17 18.30
C ASN A 101 -0.71 11.48 17.75
N LYS A 102 -0.95 11.52 16.44
CA LYS A 102 -2.03 10.79 15.78
C LYS A 102 -1.49 9.50 15.19
N VAL A 103 -2.16 8.39 15.49
CA VAL A 103 -1.83 7.10 14.88
C VAL A 103 -1.98 7.18 13.37
N VAL A 104 -1.00 6.66 12.62
CA VAL A 104 -1.05 6.67 11.16
C VAL A 104 -1.20 5.26 10.61
N VAL A 105 -2.07 5.12 9.61
CA VAL A 105 -2.22 3.92 8.79
C VAL A 105 -2.01 4.33 7.33
N THR A 106 -0.98 3.80 6.68
CA THR A 106 -0.69 4.10 5.27
C THR A 106 -0.70 2.85 4.40
N GLY A 107 -1.19 2.99 3.16
CA GLY A 107 -1.03 1.99 2.10
C GLY A 107 0.02 2.39 1.06
N ASN A 108 0.77 3.46 1.31
CA ASN A 108 1.67 4.07 0.35
C ASN A 108 3.07 3.45 0.40
N LYS A 109 3.30 2.45 -0.45
CA LYS A 109 4.59 1.76 -0.53
C LYS A 109 5.74 2.66 -0.96
N ALA A 110 5.47 3.66 -1.83
CA ALA A 110 6.52 4.53 -2.37
C ALA A 110 7.13 5.40 -1.26
N VAL A 111 6.31 6.09 -0.47
CA VAL A 111 6.82 6.91 0.65
C VAL A 111 7.57 6.06 1.67
N LEU A 112 7.12 4.83 1.90
CA LEU A 112 7.81 3.91 2.81
C LEU A 112 9.13 3.43 2.23
N ALA A 113 9.22 3.07 0.96
CA ALA A 113 10.47 2.62 0.36
C ALA A 113 11.52 3.73 0.30
N GLU A 114 11.12 4.94 -0.06
CA GLU A 114 12.04 6.07 -0.26
C GLU A 114 12.39 6.81 1.04
N ARG A 115 11.42 7.01 1.93
CA ARG A 115 11.57 7.83 3.14
C ARG A 115 11.09 7.16 4.44
N GLY A 116 10.86 5.85 4.40
CA GLY A 116 10.29 5.13 5.54
C GLY A 116 11.18 5.16 6.77
N LYS A 117 12.51 5.16 6.62
CA LYS A 117 13.43 5.28 7.74
C LYS A 117 13.15 6.53 8.57
N GLU A 118 13.02 7.69 7.92
CA GLU A 118 12.71 8.97 8.58
C GLU A 118 11.36 8.91 9.31
N LEU A 119 10.34 8.31 8.67
CA LEU A 119 9.00 8.17 9.27
C LEU A 119 9.03 7.25 10.50
N ILE A 120 9.82 6.17 10.47
CA ILE A 120 9.98 5.29 11.62
C ILE A 120 10.71 5.99 12.77
N GLU A 121 11.78 6.75 12.49
CA GLU A 121 12.48 7.54 13.49
C GLU A 121 11.55 8.56 14.17
N ILE A 122 10.67 9.23 13.41
CA ILE A 122 9.64 10.12 13.96
C ILE A 122 8.65 9.34 14.82
N SER A 123 8.13 8.21 14.32
CA SER A 123 7.19 7.33 15.01
C SER A 123 7.74 6.87 16.37
N GLU A 124 8.99 6.42 16.39
CA GLU A 124 9.69 5.98 17.61
C GLU A 124 9.90 7.13 18.58
N LYS A 125 10.40 8.28 18.11
CA LYS A 125 10.62 9.48 18.91
C LYS A 125 9.34 9.99 19.57
N GLN A 126 8.22 9.95 18.85
CA GLN A 126 6.93 10.40 19.34
C GLN A 126 6.17 9.29 20.10
N ASN A 127 6.69 8.06 20.11
CA ASN A 127 5.99 6.88 20.61
C ASN A 127 4.58 6.74 20.02
N THR A 128 4.43 7.08 18.73
CA THR A 128 3.16 7.10 18.00
C THR A 128 3.20 6.08 16.87
N PRO A 129 2.28 5.08 16.85
CA PRO A 129 2.35 3.99 15.88
C PRO A 129 2.14 4.42 14.42
N LEU A 130 2.94 3.84 13.52
CA LEU A 130 2.76 3.85 12.07
C LEU A 130 2.47 2.42 11.59
N TYR A 131 1.29 2.21 11.02
CA TYR A 131 0.86 0.95 10.45
C TYR A 131 0.85 1.02 8.92
N CYS A 132 1.31 -0.05 8.25
CA CYS A 132 1.50 -0.06 6.81
C CYS A 132 1.15 -1.41 6.14
N GLU A 133 0.26 -2.20 6.73
CA GLU A 133 -0.08 -3.55 6.22
C GLU A 133 -0.47 -3.53 4.74
N ALA A 134 -1.26 -2.55 4.32
CA ALA A 134 -1.73 -2.44 2.95
C ALA A 134 -0.65 -2.04 1.92
N ALA A 135 0.55 -1.67 2.36
CA ALA A 135 1.65 -1.30 1.46
C ALA A 135 2.27 -2.51 0.75
N VAL A 136 2.17 -3.72 1.32
CA VAL A 136 2.74 -4.95 0.74
C VAL A 136 1.69 -6.06 0.73
N ALA A 137 1.59 -6.77 -0.39
CA ALA A 137 0.75 -7.96 -0.60
C ALA A 137 -0.78 -7.75 -0.38
N GLY A 138 -1.26 -6.52 -0.37
CA GLY A 138 -2.68 -6.19 -0.34
C GLY A 138 -3.42 -6.78 0.86
N GLY A 139 -4.30 -7.77 0.63
CA GLY A 139 -5.08 -8.43 1.67
C GLY A 139 -4.37 -9.55 2.44
N ILE A 140 -3.11 -9.86 2.10
CA ILE A 140 -2.32 -10.89 2.79
C ILE A 140 -1.56 -10.23 3.95
N PRO A 141 -1.76 -10.64 5.21
CA PRO A 141 -1.19 -9.96 6.38
C PRO A 141 0.30 -10.33 6.58
N ILE A 142 1.15 -10.04 5.60
CA ILE A 142 2.57 -10.42 5.62
C ILE A 142 3.39 -9.58 6.59
N ILE A 143 3.11 -8.27 6.67
CA ILE A 143 3.83 -7.37 7.58
C ILE A 143 3.55 -7.79 9.02
N LYS A 144 2.30 -8.05 9.36
CA LYS A 144 1.91 -8.52 10.68
C LYS A 144 2.50 -9.90 11.00
N ALA A 145 2.52 -10.80 10.02
CA ALA A 145 3.16 -12.10 10.18
C ALA A 145 4.65 -11.97 10.53
N VAL A 146 5.38 -11.13 9.81
CA VAL A 146 6.81 -10.89 10.06
C VAL A 146 7.04 -10.19 11.41
N LYS A 147 6.29 -9.13 11.71
CA LYS A 147 6.48 -8.31 12.92
C LYS A 147 6.02 -8.98 14.22
N GLU A 148 4.98 -9.81 14.15
CA GLU A 148 4.34 -10.36 15.36
C GLU A 148 4.51 -11.87 15.44
N ALA A 149 4.07 -12.62 14.41
CA ALA A 149 4.05 -14.07 14.47
C ALA A 149 5.46 -14.69 14.37
N LEU A 150 6.36 -14.08 13.61
CA LEU A 150 7.71 -14.56 13.36
C LEU A 150 8.79 -13.79 14.14
N ILE A 151 8.43 -12.94 15.09
CA ILE A 151 9.38 -12.05 15.81
C ILE A 151 10.50 -12.81 16.52
N GLY A 152 10.26 -14.03 16.94
CA GLY A 152 11.27 -14.90 17.57
C GLY A 152 12.13 -15.71 16.58
N ASN A 153 11.89 -15.56 15.26
CA ASN A 153 12.57 -16.35 14.24
C ASN A 153 13.64 -15.51 13.54
N ARG A 154 14.75 -16.15 13.17
CA ARG A 154 15.74 -15.55 12.28
C ARG A 154 15.31 -15.79 10.84
N ILE A 155 14.86 -14.75 10.17
CA ILE A 155 14.55 -14.80 8.73
C ILE A 155 15.87 -14.72 7.97
N THR A 156 16.14 -15.69 7.12
CA THR A 156 17.38 -15.81 6.35
C THR A 156 17.23 -15.36 4.90
N ALA A 157 16.03 -15.49 4.35
CA ALA A 157 15.70 -15.05 2.99
C ALA A 157 14.20 -14.78 2.87
N ILE A 158 13.84 -13.85 2.01
CA ILE A 158 12.48 -13.60 1.54
C ILE A 158 12.53 -13.57 0.02
N PHE A 159 11.65 -14.29 -0.61
CA PHE A 159 11.41 -14.18 -2.05
C PHE A 159 9.98 -14.61 -2.37
N GLY A 160 9.43 -14.02 -3.42
CA GLY A 160 8.07 -14.34 -3.83
C GLY A 160 7.59 -13.52 -5.02
N ILE A 161 6.44 -13.90 -5.53
CA ILE A 161 5.71 -13.12 -6.53
C ILE A 161 4.91 -12.04 -5.79
N ILE A 162 5.37 -10.79 -5.88
CA ILE A 162 4.76 -9.63 -5.20
C ILE A 162 4.25 -8.55 -6.16
N ASN A 163 4.30 -8.82 -7.46
CA ASN A 163 3.67 -8.02 -8.50
C ASN A 163 2.79 -8.91 -9.40
N GLY A 164 1.49 -8.64 -9.44
CA GLY A 164 0.51 -9.40 -10.21
C GLY A 164 0.53 -9.08 -11.70
N THR A 165 0.63 -7.79 -12.06
CA THR A 165 0.58 -7.30 -13.44
C THR A 165 1.68 -7.90 -14.30
N SER A 166 2.94 -7.77 -13.87
CA SER A 166 4.09 -8.31 -14.59
C SER A 166 4.04 -9.83 -14.71
N ASN A 167 3.65 -10.52 -13.65
CA ASN A 167 3.55 -11.98 -13.71
C ASN A 167 2.35 -12.47 -14.51
N TYR A 168 1.26 -11.69 -14.62
CA TYR A 168 0.21 -11.94 -15.59
C TYR A 168 0.75 -11.85 -17.02
N ILE A 169 1.48 -10.78 -17.35
CA ILE A 169 2.09 -10.57 -18.69
C ILE A 169 3.02 -11.73 -19.04
N LEU A 170 3.98 -12.06 -18.17
CA LEU A 170 4.92 -13.18 -18.38
C LEU A 170 4.19 -14.52 -18.56
N THR A 171 3.13 -14.77 -17.79
CA THR A 171 2.32 -15.98 -17.93
C THR A 171 1.59 -16.03 -19.26
N ARG A 172 1.10 -14.89 -19.78
CA ARG A 172 0.46 -14.83 -21.10
C ARG A 172 1.46 -15.06 -22.24
N MET A 173 2.65 -14.47 -22.12
CA MET A 173 3.75 -14.74 -23.07
C MET A 173 4.10 -16.23 -23.11
N THR A 174 4.23 -16.86 -21.95
CA THR A 174 4.56 -18.29 -21.82
C THR A 174 3.45 -19.21 -22.38
N ASN A 175 2.19 -19.00 -21.96
CA ASN A 175 1.12 -19.94 -22.26
C ASN A 175 0.46 -19.73 -23.63
N ALA A 176 0.45 -18.48 -24.13
CA ALA A 176 -0.21 -18.14 -25.40
C ALA A 176 0.78 -17.80 -26.52
N GLY A 177 2.09 -17.70 -26.23
CA GLY A 177 3.09 -17.35 -27.25
C GLY A 177 2.89 -15.96 -27.84
N ILE A 178 2.27 -15.04 -27.10
CA ILE A 178 2.04 -13.65 -27.53
C ILE A 178 3.16 -12.74 -27.09
N THR A 179 3.37 -11.65 -27.84
CA THR A 179 4.44 -10.69 -27.51
C THR A 179 4.18 -9.96 -26.18
N PHE A 180 5.23 -9.39 -25.59
CA PHE A 180 5.10 -8.51 -24.42
C PHE A 180 4.07 -7.40 -24.64
N LYS A 181 4.11 -6.76 -25.82
CA LYS A 181 3.18 -5.68 -26.18
C LYS A 181 1.73 -6.13 -26.19
N ASP A 182 1.45 -7.31 -26.77
CA ASP A 182 0.10 -7.85 -26.85
C ASP A 182 -0.40 -8.29 -25.47
N ALA A 183 0.48 -8.90 -24.66
CA ALA A 183 0.16 -9.31 -23.30
C ALA A 183 -0.11 -8.09 -22.37
N LEU A 184 0.64 -7.00 -22.53
CA LEU A 184 0.41 -5.74 -21.81
C LEU A 184 -0.93 -5.10 -22.22
N ALA A 185 -1.25 -5.08 -23.52
CA ALA A 185 -2.53 -4.57 -24.01
C ALA A 185 -3.72 -5.38 -23.42
N GLU A 186 -3.59 -6.71 -23.42
CA GLU A 186 -4.59 -7.60 -22.79
C GLU A 186 -4.73 -7.35 -21.29
N ALA A 187 -3.61 -7.12 -20.57
CA ALA A 187 -3.62 -6.80 -19.14
C ALA A 187 -4.35 -5.49 -18.87
N SER A 188 -4.15 -4.47 -19.71
CA SER A 188 -4.82 -3.17 -19.60
C SER A 188 -6.33 -3.28 -19.88
N GLU A 189 -6.72 -4.02 -20.92
CA GLU A 189 -8.13 -4.25 -21.25
C GLU A 189 -8.89 -4.96 -20.12
N LYS A 190 -8.23 -5.91 -19.46
CA LYS A 190 -8.80 -6.66 -18.32
C LYS A 190 -8.71 -5.91 -16.98
N GLY A 191 -8.10 -4.73 -16.94
CA GLY A 191 -7.94 -3.94 -15.73
C GLY A 191 -6.87 -4.44 -14.76
N PHE A 192 -5.97 -5.32 -15.20
CA PHE A 192 -4.80 -5.77 -14.41
C PHE A 192 -3.65 -4.77 -14.48
N ALA A 193 -3.53 -4.01 -15.56
CA ALA A 193 -2.59 -2.92 -15.70
C ALA A 193 -3.35 -1.58 -15.64
N GLU A 194 -2.83 -0.63 -14.86
CA GLU A 194 -3.33 0.74 -14.82
C GLU A 194 -2.96 1.49 -16.12
N ALA A 195 -3.48 2.73 -16.28
CA ALA A 195 -3.17 3.57 -17.45
C ALA A 195 -1.67 3.87 -17.59
N ASP A 196 -0.95 3.95 -16.49
CA ASP A 196 0.51 4.00 -16.44
C ASP A 196 1.05 2.77 -15.68
N PRO A 197 1.43 1.70 -16.39
CA PRO A 197 1.94 0.47 -15.79
C PRO A 197 3.45 0.49 -15.53
N SER A 198 4.12 1.64 -15.71
CA SER A 198 5.58 1.76 -15.69
C SER A 198 6.23 1.14 -14.45
N LEU A 199 5.68 1.39 -13.26
CA LEU A 199 6.22 0.83 -12.01
C LEU A 199 6.09 -0.69 -11.93
N ASP A 200 5.08 -1.27 -12.58
CA ASP A 200 4.92 -2.71 -12.63
C ASP A 200 5.96 -3.33 -13.57
N ILE A 201 6.04 -2.82 -14.82
CA ILE A 201 6.86 -3.42 -15.87
C ILE A 201 8.35 -3.16 -15.73
N ASN A 202 8.76 -2.03 -15.10
CA ASN A 202 10.17 -1.74 -14.79
C ASN A 202 10.67 -2.40 -13.49
N GLY A 203 9.77 -3.10 -12.74
CA GLY A 203 10.11 -3.86 -11.55
C GLY A 203 10.09 -3.06 -10.23
N TRP A 204 9.94 -1.75 -10.26
CA TRP A 204 10.00 -0.93 -9.04
C TRP A 204 8.83 -1.14 -8.08
N ASP A 205 7.66 -1.58 -8.54
CA ASP A 205 6.60 -1.99 -7.62
C ASP A 205 7.06 -3.15 -6.72
N ALA A 206 7.71 -4.16 -7.30
CA ALA A 206 8.30 -5.27 -6.54
C ALA A 206 9.49 -4.81 -5.70
N GLY A 207 10.35 -3.94 -6.24
CA GLY A 207 11.49 -3.36 -5.54
C GLY A 207 11.11 -2.61 -4.26
N HIS A 208 10.11 -1.73 -4.32
CA HIS A 208 9.60 -1.02 -3.14
C HIS A 208 9.06 -1.98 -2.06
N LYS A 209 8.33 -3.02 -2.47
CA LYS A 209 7.82 -4.04 -1.54
C LYS A 209 8.96 -4.84 -0.92
N ALA A 210 9.99 -5.19 -1.70
CA ALA A 210 11.16 -5.91 -1.22
C ALA A 210 11.96 -5.07 -0.19
N ILE A 211 12.11 -3.75 -0.40
CA ILE A 211 12.74 -2.83 0.57
C ILE A 211 12.01 -2.88 1.91
N ILE A 212 10.66 -2.76 1.89
CA ILE A 212 9.85 -2.77 3.11
C ILE A 212 9.97 -4.12 3.84
N LEU A 213 9.86 -5.23 3.10
CA LEU A 213 10.00 -6.58 3.69
C LEU A 213 11.41 -6.84 4.21
N GLY A 214 12.43 -6.38 3.50
CA GLY A 214 13.83 -6.48 3.90
C GLY A 214 14.10 -5.74 5.21
N TRP A 215 13.62 -4.50 5.33
CA TRP A 215 13.69 -3.76 6.57
C TRP A 215 13.04 -4.50 7.75
N LEU A 216 11.81 -4.96 7.57
CA LEU A 216 11.04 -5.65 8.61
C LEU A 216 11.73 -6.94 9.08
N SER A 217 12.42 -7.63 8.16
CA SER A 217 12.99 -8.97 8.42
C SER A 217 14.44 -8.93 8.88
N TYR A 218 15.20 -7.95 8.41
CA TYR A 218 16.65 -7.87 8.66
C TYR A 218 17.04 -6.66 9.53
N GLY A 219 16.08 -5.75 9.82
CA GLY A 219 16.34 -4.56 10.63
C GLY A 219 17.20 -3.50 9.93
N HIS A 220 17.45 -3.66 8.62
CA HIS A 220 18.27 -2.75 7.82
C HIS A 220 17.44 -2.10 6.72
N TRP A 221 17.41 -0.76 6.68
CA TRP A 221 16.71 -0.02 5.64
C TRP A 221 17.62 0.16 4.44
N LEU A 222 17.26 -0.46 3.32
CA LEU A 222 17.94 -0.26 2.05
C LEU A 222 17.35 0.98 1.35
N ARG A 223 18.24 1.81 0.81
CA ARG A 223 17.83 2.88 -0.09
C ARG A 223 17.55 2.30 -1.48
N PRO A 224 16.68 2.91 -2.29
CA PRO A 224 16.40 2.42 -3.63
C PRO A 224 17.67 2.19 -4.49
N GLU A 225 18.69 3.05 -4.34
CA GLU A 225 19.94 2.95 -5.10
C GLU A 225 20.80 1.72 -4.70
N GLU A 226 20.51 1.12 -3.55
CA GLU A 226 21.22 -0.07 -3.04
C GLU A 226 20.55 -1.38 -3.48
N VAL A 227 19.40 -1.29 -4.19
CA VAL A 227 18.61 -2.44 -4.63
C VAL A 227 18.77 -2.63 -6.13
N SER A 228 19.13 -3.84 -6.55
CA SER A 228 19.13 -4.21 -7.98
C SER A 228 17.70 -4.52 -8.40
N VAL A 229 17.19 -3.76 -9.37
CA VAL A 229 15.85 -3.95 -9.91
C VAL A 229 15.97 -4.17 -11.42
N GLU A 230 15.34 -5.23 -11.90
CA GLU A 230 15.23 -5.56 -13.33
C GLU A 230 13.75 -5.74 -13.68
N GLY A 231 13.30 -5.00 -14.71
CA GLY A 231 11.93 -5.10 -15.22
C GLY A 231 11.76 -6.23 -16.22
N ILE A 232 10.54 -6.33 -16.76
CA ILE A 232 10.18 -7.38 -17.73
C ILE A 232 10.10 -6.86 -19.17
N GLU A 233 10.37 -5.59 -19.40
CA GLU A 233 10.19 -4.94 -20.72
C GLU A 233 11.13 -5.50 -21.80
N THR A 234 12.28 -6.03 -21.38
CA THR A 234 13.30 -6.59 -22.26
C THR A 234 13.11 -8.08 -22.55
N ILE A 235 12.17 -8.75 -21.86
CA ILE A 235 11.93 -10.18 -22.03
C ILE A 235 11.24 -10.43 -23.38
N SER A 236 11.89 -11.21 -24.23
CA SER A 236 11.40 -11.61 -25.54
C SER A 236 10.69 -12.97 -25.53
N LEU A 237 10.01 -13.30 -26.63
CA LEU A 237 9.45 -14.65 -26.81
C LEU A 237 10.54 -15.72 -26.93
N ASP A 238 11.70 -15.36 -27.46
CA ASP A 238 12.83 -16.28 -27.57
C ASP A 238 13.36 -16.63 -26.16
N ASP A 239 13.45 -15.64 -25.25
CA ASP A 239 13.83 -15.89 -23.85
C ASP A 239 12.85 -16.84 -23.17
N VAL A 240 11.54 -16.61 -23.38
CA VAL A 240 10.49 -17.49 -22.84
C VAL A 240 10.61 -18.91 -23.41
N SER A 241 10.86 -19.04 -24.71
CA SER A 241 11.04 -20.35 -25.38
C SER A 241 12.25 -21.09 -24.84
N PHE A 242 13.40 -20.42 -24.74
CA PHE A 242 14.63 -21.03 -24.20
C PHE A 242 14.46 -21.46 -22.75
N ALA A 243 13.78 -20.64 -21.93
CA ALA A 243 13.50 -21.03 -20.56
C ALA A 243 12.63 -22.30 -20.51
N ASN A 244 11.58 -22.38 -21.32
CA ASN A 244 10.70 -23.54 -21.37
C ASN A 244 11.45 -24.81 -21.86
N ASP A 245 12.31 -24.69 -22.85
CA ASP A 245 13.13 -25.81 -23.37
C ASP A 245 14.06 -26.37 -22.29
N LEU A 246 14.49 -25.53 -21.36
CA LEU A 246 15.31 -25.90 -20.20
C LEU A 246 14.47 -26.35 -18.98
N GLY A 247 13.15 -26.35 -19.07
CA GLY A 247 12.23 -26.72 -17.99
C GLY A 247 12.00 -25.62 -16.94
N TYR A 248 12.22 -24.34 -17.30
CA TYR A 248 12.01 -23.18 -16.43
C TYR A 248 10.88 -22.30 -16.91
N GLU A 249 10.29 -21.55 -16.00
CA GLU A 249 9.40 -20.43 -16.30
C GLU A 249 10.02 -19.12 -15.82
N ILE A 250 9.87 -18.07 -16.63
CA ILE A 250 10.31 -16.70 -16.24
C ILE A 250 9.24 -16.06 -15.39
N LYS A 251 9.62 -15.55 -14.20
CA LYS A 251 8.76 -14.82 -13.26
C LYS A 251 9.48 -13.58 -12.75
N LEU A 252 8.73 -12.51 -12.47
CA LEU A 252 9.23 -11.37 -11.70
C LEU A 252 9.10 -11.71 -10.21
N LEU A 253 10.23 -11.77 -9.54
CA LEU A 253 10.32 -12.04 -8.10
C LEU A 253 10.85 -10.82 -7.35
N GLY A 254 10.42 -10.65 -6.11
CA GLY A 254 11.03 -9.73 -5.16
C GLY A 254 11.59 -10.48 -3.97
#